data_a9702d4905a638374b1c7fa44bbd0469
#
_entry.id   a9702d4905a638374b1c7fa44bbd0469
#
_cell.length_a   1.000
_cell.length_b   1.000
_cell.length_c   1.000
_cell.angle_alpha   90.00
_cell.angle_beta   90.00
_cell.angle_gamma   90.00
#
_symmetry.space_group_name_H-M   'P 1'
#
loop_
_entity.id
_entity.type
_entity.pdbx_description
1 polymer ?
#
loop_
_entity_poly.entity_id
_entity_poly.type
_entity_poly.pdbx_seq_one_letter_code
_entity_poly.pdbx_strand_id
1 'polypeptide(L)'
;MLGRRAWTPWLWLAPALILLGVFLVYPTIDTIIRSFQDPSSHHFVGFDNYRFIIDNPRPLAADTHSAILNNLLWLILFPLLTVPIGLGVAALTARVRYESAAKSAIFIPMAISFVAAAVIWRFMFQFNPSTGTFNAVTTGLGGHPTAWLQDTGGIQTWFTEAGPDKMPKPFQINNFSLVMIGVWMWVGFALVVLSAALKSIPTEVLEAARVDGASEWQIFRRIILPMISPTIAVVTTTLVIQSLKIFDLIWVTTGGRFQTDVIATLFFKEAFVIRDMGVGSALAVVLLVAVVPVMVISLRRFQFQEETR
;
A
#
# COMPACT_ATOMS: atom_id res chain seq x y z
N MET A 1 -47.77 -8.47 19.54
CA MET A 1 -46.45 -7.86 19.32
C MET A 1 -45.53 -8.27 20.46
N LEU A 2 -44.66 -9.26 20.24
CA LEU A 2 -43.68 -9.69 21.22
C LEU A 2 -42.63 -8.60 21.36
N GLY A 3 -42.60 -7.94 22.52
CA GLY A 3 -41.61 -6.92 22.84
C GLY A 3 -40.19 -7.49 22.67
N ARG A 4 -39.50 -7.11 21.63
CA ARG A 4 -38.07 -7.43 21.44
C ARG A 4 -37.31 -6.82 22.62
N ARG A 5 -36.88 -7.68 23.55
CA ARG A 5 -36.03 -7.25 24.66
C ARG A 5 -34.80 -6.56 24.09
N ALA A 6 -34.51 -5.33 24.49
CA ALA A 6 -33.41 -4.49 23.96
C ALA A 6 -32.04 -5.16 24.04
N TRP A 7 -31.85 -6.17 24.88
CA TRP A 7 -30.58 -6.91 25.02
C TRP A 7 -30.41 -8.10 24.04
N THR A 8 -31.51 -8.56 23.38
CA THR A 8 -31.44 -9.71 22.43
C THR A 8 -30.40 -9.52 21.31
N PRO A 9 -30.27 -8.34 20.66
CA PRO A 9 -29.21 -8.11 19.65
C PRO A 9 -27.79 -8.25 20.23
N TRP A 10 -27.61 -7.81 21.47
CA TRP A 10 -26.28 -7.88 22.14
C TRP A 10 -25.86 -9.32 22.44
N LEU A 11 -26.82 -10.22 22.72
CA LEU A 11 -26.52 -11.63 22.94
C LEU A 11 -25.97 -12.29 21.65
N TRP A 12 -26.56 -11.95 20.50
CA TRP A 12 -26.09 -12.45 19.21
C TRP A 12 -24.75 -11.86 18.79
N LEU A 13 -24.47 -10.62 19.16
CA LEU A 13 -23.20 -9.95 18.90
C LEU A 13 -22.11 -10.32 19.90
N ALA A 14 -22.47 -10.82 21.08
CA ALA A 14 -21.54 -11.10 22.19
C ALA A 14 -20.31 -11.95 21.77
N PRO A 15 -20.44 -13.07 21.04
CA PRO A 15 -19.27 -13.86 20.64
C PRO A 15 -18.30 -13.04 19.79
N ALA A 16 -18.80 -12.26 18.83
CA ALA A 16 -17.97 -11.41 17.97
C ALA A 16 -17.31 -10.28 18.77
N LEU A 17 -18.07 -9.63 19.67
CA LEU A 17 -17.55 -8.54 20.52
C LEU A 17 -16.49 -9.05 21.51
N ILE A 18 -16.66 -10.25 22.07
CA ILE A 18 -15.66 -10.87 22.96
C ILE A 18 -14.37 -11.13 22.19
N LEU A 19 -14.45 -11.73 20.98
CA LEU A 19 -13.29 -11.99 20.16
C LEU A 19 -12.58 -10.68 19.76
N LEU A 20 -13.32 -9.66 19.36
CA LEU A 20 -12.75 -8.34 19.08
C LEU A 20 -12.12 -7.71 20.33
N GLY A 21 -12.76 -7.82 21.47
CA GLY A 21 -12.24 -7.32 22.75
C GLY A 21 -10.91 -7.96 23.12
N VAL A 22 -10.84 -9.29 23.07
CA VAL A 22 -9.66 -10.05 23.48
C VAL A 22 -8.52 -9.97 22.47
N PHE A 23 -8.80 -10.07 21.17
CA PHE A 23 -7.76 -10.20 20.15
C PHE A 23 -7.42 -8.90 19.42
N LEU A 24 -8.23 -7.85 19.56
CA LEU A 24 -7.95 -6.56 18.93
C LEU A 24 -7.85 -5.43 19.96
N VAL A 25 -8.89 -5.22 20.77
CA VAL A 25 -8.94 -4.06 21.69
C VAL A 25 -7.89 -4.19 22.80
N TYR A 26 -7.83 -5.34 23.47
CA TYR A 26 -6.88 -5.57 24.55
C TYR A 26 -5.40 -5.44 24.07
N PRO A 27 -4.94 -6.11 23.00
CA PRO A 27 -3.57 -5.93 22.53
C PRO A 27 -3.26 -4.51 22.05
N THR A 28 -4.25 -3.80 21.48
CA THR A 28 -4.07 -2.40 21.10
C THR A 28 -3.83 -1.50 22.32
N ILE A 29 -4.63 -1.67 23.36
CA ILE A 29 -4.46 -0.92 24.62
C ILE A 29 -3.12 -1.28 25.27
N ASP A 30 -2.75 -2.56 25.35
CA ASP A 30 -1.47 -3.01 25.88
C ASP A 30 -0.28 -2.40 25.09
N THR A 31 -0.36 -2.38 23.78
CA THR A 31 0.66 -1.72 22.93
C THR A 31 0.76 -0.21 23.23
N ILE A 32 -0.37 0.48 23.39
CA ILE A 32 -0.38 1.90 23.77
C ILE A 32 0.28 2.10 25.13
N ILE A 33 -0.03 1.27 26.11
CA ILE A 33 0.59 1.36 27.46
C ILE A 33 2.10 1.11 27.39
N ARG A 34 2.54 0.06 26.68
CA ARG A 34 3.96 -0.28 26.49
C ARG A 34 4.74 0.80 25.77
N SER A 35 4.11 1.58 24.90
CA SER A 35 4.77 2.69 24.20
C SER A 35 5.28 3.79 25.14
N PHE A 36 4.80 3.83 26.37
CA PHE A 36 5.25 4.74 27.44
C PHE A 36 6.14 4.05 28.49
N GLN A 37 6.54 2.81 28.24
CA GLN A 37 7.36 2.01 29.16
C GLN A 37 8.77 1.79 28.61
N ASP A 38 9.68 1.40 29.50
CA ASP A 38 11.06 1.03 29.17
C ASP A 38 11.11 -0.21 28.25
N PRO A 39 12.28 -0.58 27.67
CA PRO A 39 12.42 -1.74 26.79
C PRO A 39 11.91 -3.04 27.41
N SER A 40 12.01 -3.19 28.73
CA SER A 40 11.56 -4.36 29.47
C SER A 40 10.08 -4.32 29.87
N SER A 41 9.38 -3.21 29.64
CA SER A 41 7.98 -2.96 30.02
C SER A 41 7.72 -3.01 31.53
N HIS A 42 8.71 -2.60 32.33
CA HIS A 42 8.59 -2.57 33.80
C HIS A 42 8.47 -1.17 34.37
N HIS A 43 9.09 -0.16 33.73
CA HIS A 43 9.10 1.21 34.24
C HIS A 43 8.45 2.16 33.25
N PHE A 44 7.69 3.12 33.77
CA PHE A 44 7.10 4.18 32.96
C PHE A 44 8.15 5.24 32.64
N VAL A 45 8.37 5.50 31.35
CA VAL A 45 9.36 6.46 30.83
C VAL A 45 8.71 7.67 30.13
N GLY A 46 7.38 7.77 30.15
CA GLY A 46 6.65 8.87 29.51
C GLY A 46 6.86 8.88 27.99
N PHE A 47 7.24 10.03 27.44
CA PHE A 47 7.42 10.23 26.01
C PHE A 47 8.85 9.97 25.50
N ASP A 48 9.72 9.36 26.28
CA ASP A 48 11.13 9.17 25.89
C ASP A 48 11.27 8.25 24.66
N ASN A 49 10.42 7.24 24.52
CA ASN A 49 10.42 6.39 23.33
C ASN A 49 10.06 7.19 22.07
N TYR A 50 9.11 8.13 22.16
CA TYR A 50 8.74 8.97 21.03
C TYR A 50 9.83 10.01 20.69
N ARG A 51 10.49 10.58 21.72
CA ARG A 51 11.66 11.44 21.52
C ARG A 51 12.78 10.66 20.87
N PHE A 52 13.04 9.43 21.33
CA PHE A 52 14.03 8.55 20.74
C PHE A 52 13.75 8.29 19.23
N ILE A 53 12.50 8.09 18.82
CA ILE A 53 12.10 7.95 17.42
C ILE A 53 12.40 9.22 16.61
N ILE A 54 12.22 10.41 17.20
CA ILE A 54 12.41 11.71 16.53
C ILE A 54 13.89 12.12 16.51
N ASP A 55 14.55 12.10 17.67
CA ASP A 55 15.90 12.67 17.87
C ASP A 55 17.01 11.72 17.44
N ASN A 56 16.73 10.46 17.53
CA ASN A 56 17.49 9.32 17.04
C ASN A 56 18.99 9.25 17.35
N PRO A 57 19.36 9.03 18.57
CA PRO A 57 20.77 8.95 19.01
C PRO A 57 21.50 7.69 18.56
N ARG A 58 20.83 6.68 17.98
CA ARG A 58 21.45 5.46 17.43
C ARG A 58 21.50 5.51 15.90
N PRO A 59 22.33 4.69 15.22
CA PRO A 59 22.30 4.56 13.75
C PRO A 59 20.92 4.25 13.15
N LEU A 60 20.01 3.76 14.00
CA LEU A 60 18.60 3.50 13.66
C LEU A 60 17.84 4.75 13.23
N ALA A 61 18.29 5.90 13.63
CA ALA A 61 17.66 7.16 13.40
C ALA A 61 17.74 7.68 11.97
N ALA A 62 18.82 7.43 11.29
CA ALA A 62 18.85 7.61 9.84
C ALA A 62 17.78 6.75 9.19
N ASP A 63 17.50 5.56 9.74
CA ASP A 63 16.50 4.62 9.26
C ASP A 63 15.07 5.08 9.53
N THR A 64 14.79 5.76 10.68
CA THR A 64 13.44 6.27 10.98
C THR A 64 13.00 7.34 9.97
N HIS A 65 13.85 8.33 9.68
CA HIS A 65 13.55 9.33 8.65
C HIS A 65 13.35 8.68 7.28
N SER A 66 14.21 7.74 6.92
CA SER A 66 14.09 6.99 5.66
C SER A 66 12.78 6.19 5.63
N ALA A 67 12.41 5.54 6.73
CA ALA A 67 11.18 4.78 6.84
C ALA A 67 9.92 5.64 6.70
N ILE A 68 9.90 6.84 7.29
CA ILE A 68 8.79 7.79 7.14
C ILE A 68 8.69 8.23 5.67
N LEU A 69 9.81 8.61 5.05
CA LEU A 69 9.83 9.03 3.64
C LEU A 69 9.41 7.89 2.71
N ASN A 70 9.83 6.66 2.98
CA ASN A 70 9.41 5.50 2.22
C ASN A 70 7.91 5.22 2.39
N ASN A 71 7.37 5.34 3.61
CA ASN A 71 5.92 5.25 3.81
C ASN A 71 5.16 6.34 3.04
N LEU A 72 5.66 7.58 3.00
CA LEU A 72 5.06 8.65 2.19
C LEU A 72 5.14 8.35 0.69
N LEU A 73 6.26 7.80 0.21
CA LEU A 73 6.39 7.33 -1.18
C LEU A 73 5.35 6.26 -1.49
N TRP A 74 5.22 5.26 -0.64
CA TRP A 74 4.21 4.21 -0.79
C TRP A 74 2.78 4.78 -0.77
N LEU A 75 2.50 5.70 0.16
CA LEU A 75 1.20 6.35 0.31
C LEU A 75 0.76 7.09 -0.96
N ILE A 76 1.71 7.71 -1.66
CA ILE A 76 1.44 8.53 -2.85
C ILE A 76 1.59 7.68 -4.11
N LEU A 77 2.74 7.06 -4.32
CA LEU A 77 3.10 6.44 -5.59
C LEU A 77 2.32 5.15 -5.86
N PHE A 78 2.07 4.36 -4.81
CA PHE A 78 1.37 3.09 -4.97
C PHE A 78 -0.07 3.27 -5.48
N PRO A 79 -0.95 4.10 -4.88
CA PRO A 79 -2.27 4.39 -5.44
C PRO A 79 -2.20 5.15 -6.76
N LEU A 80 -1.26 6.10 -6.89
CA LEU A 80 -1.09 6.93 -8.10
C LEU A 80 -0.77 6.10 -9.34
N LEU A 81 -0.07 4.97 -9.19
CA LEU A 81 0.21 4.05 -10.29
C LEU A 81 -0.89 3.00 -10.43
N THR A 82 -1.33 2.39 -9.32
CA THR A 82 -2.27 1.27 -9.36
C THR A 82 -3.64 1.68 -9.92
N VAL A 83 -4.18 2.82 -9.50
CA VAL A 83 -5.52 3.27 -9.92
C VAL A 83 -5.58 3.59 -11.41
N PRO A 84 -4.70 4.43 -11.98
CA PRO A 84 -4.74 4.72 -13.41
C PRO A 84 -4.44 3.50 -14.27
N ILE A 85 -3.49 2.65 -13.88
CA ILE A 85 -3.18 1.40 -14.61
C ILE A 85 -4.40 0.48 -14.57
N GLY A 86 -5.00 0.26 -13.39
CA GLY A 86 -6.21 -0.55 -13.25
C GLY A 86 -7.39 -0.02 -14.06
N LEU A 87 -7.60 1.30 -14.07
CA LEU A 87 -8.64 1.95 -14.87
C LEU A 87 -8.36 1.83 -16.38
N GLY A 88 -7.12 2.06 -16.79
CA GLY A 88 -6.72 1.92 -18.19
C GLY A 88 -6.92 0.49 -18.70
N VAL A 89 -6.49 -0.50 -17.91
CA VAL A 89 -6.69 -1.92 -18.24
C VAL A 89 -8.19 -2.29 -18.21
N ALA A 90 -8.97 -1.74 -17.27
CA ALA A 90 -10.43 -1.94 -17.25
C ALA A 90 -11.11 -1.44 -18.53
N ALA A 91 -10.73 -0.24 -18.98
CA ALA A 91 -11.26 0.34 -20.22
C ALA A 91 -10.83 -0.45 -21.48
N LEU A 92 -9.60 -0.96 -21.52
CA LEU A 92 -9.10 -1.76 -22.62
C LEU A 92 -9.74 -3.16 -22.67
N THR A 93 -9.85 -3.82 -21.52
CA THR A 93 -10.42 -5.17 -21.44
C THR A 93 -11.92 -5.20 -21.74
N ALA A 94 -12.66 -4.13 -21.51
CA ALA A 94 -14.07 -4.01 -21.85
C ALA A 94 -14.34 -4.10 -23.36
N ARG A 95 -13.31 -3.91 -24.21
CA ARG A 95 -13.43 -3.90 -25.68
C ARG A 95 -13.04 -5.23 -26.34
N VAL A 96 -12.54 -6.20 -25.58
CA VAL A 96 -12.04 -7.47 -26.14
C VAL A 96 -13.02 -8.62 -25.90
N ARG A 97 -13.08 -9.58 -26.83
CA ARG A 97 -14.00 -10.73 -26.75
C ARG A 97 -13.68 -11.68 -25.58
N TYR A 98 -12.43 -11.70 -25.11
CA TYR A 98 -11.94 -12.54 -24.00
C TYR A 98 -11.78 -11.75 -22.69
N GLU A 99 -12.65 -10.76 -22.47
CA GLU A 99 -12.62 -9.88 -21.30
C GLU A 99 -12.45 -10.63 -19.96
N SER A 100 -13.25 -11.69 -19.75
CA SER A 100 -13.20 -12.47 -18.51
C SER A 100 -11.85 -13.16 -18.30
N ALA A 101 -11.29 -13.76 -19.34
CA ALA A 101 -9.98 -14.42 -19.26
C ALA A 101 -8.85 -13.41 -19.00
N ALA A 102 -8.88 -12.25 -19.69
CA ALA A 102 -7.89 -11.19 -19.48
C ALA A 102 -7.95 -10.66 -18.06
N LYS A 103 -9.13 -10.38 -17.52
CA LYS A 103 -9.31 -9.92 -16.14
C LYS A 103 -8.84 -10.97 -15.13
N SER A 104 -9.18 -12.25 -15.35
CA SER A 104 -8.72 -13.35 -14.49
C SER A 104 -7.19 -13.44 -14.46
N ALA A 105 -6.54 -13.37 -15.62
CA ALA A 105 -5.09 -13.44 -15.71
C ALA A 105 -4.40 -12.27 -14.95
N ILE A 106 -4.94 -11.05 -15.04
CA ILE A 106 -4.39 -9.87 -14.36
C ILE A 106 -4.73 -9.88 -12.85
N PHE A 107 -5.77 -10.61 -12.45
CA PHE A 107 -6.17 -10.76 -11.06
C PHE A 107 -5.37 -11.85 -10.32
N ILE A 108 -4.81 -12.86 -11.03
CA ILE A 108 -4.05 -13.96 -10.44
C ILE A 108 -2.97 -13.53 -9.45
N PRO A 109 -2.16 -12.48 -9.69
CA PRO A 109 -1.15 -12.03 -8.73
C PRO A 109 -1.70 -11.74 -7.34
N MET A 110 -2.93 -11.25 -7.23
CA MET A 110 -3.55 -10.96 -5.94
C MET A 110 -3.89 -12.23 -5.13
N ALA A 111 -4.05 -13.39 -5.80
CA ALA A 111 -4.27 -14.67 -5.14
C ALA A 111 -2.99 -15.27 -4.53
N ILE A 112 -1.82 -14.73 -4.89
CA ILE A 112 -0.53 -15.16 -4.36
C ILE A 112 -0.26 -14.43 -3.05
N SER A 113 0.31 -15.12 -2.03
CA SER A 113 0.72 -14.45 -0.81
C SER A 113 1.82 -13.41 -1.06
N PHE A 114 1.86 -12.33 -0.27
CA PHE A 114 2.93 -11.33 -0.36
C PHE A 114 4.33 -11.94 -0.24
N VAL A 115 4.49 -12.93 0.63
CA VAL A 115 5.76 -13.65 0.81
C VAL A 115 6.16 -14.39 -0.45
N ALA A 116 5.24 -15.13 -1.07
CA ALA A 116 5.52 -15.85 -2.31
C ALA A 116 5.83 -14.88 -3.46
N ALA A 117 5.08 -13.81 -3.60
CA ALA A 117 5.35 -12.76 -4.57
C ALA A 117 6.76 -12.15 -4.36
N ALA A 118 7.11 -11.82 -3.12
CA ALA A 118 8.42 -11.27 -2.78
C ALA A 118 9.55 -12.22 -3.17
N VAL A 119 9.40 -13.53 -2.94
CA VAL A 119 10.40 -14.53 -3.34
C VAL A 119 10.53 -14.61 -4.86
N ILE A 120 9.40 -14.66 -5.60
CA ILE A 120 9.41 -14.68 -7.07
C ILE A 120 10.16 -13.46 -7.62
N TRP A 121 9.82 -12.27 -7.13
CA TRP A 121 10.45 -11.04 -7.61
C TRP A 121 11.92 -10.91 -7.20
N ARG A 122 12.34 -11.48 -6.07
CA ARG A 122 13.78 -11.58 -5.74
C ARG A 122 14.56 -12.36 -6.79
N PHE A 123 14.00 -13.45 -7.32
CA PHE A 123 14.62 -14.17 -8.43
C PHE A 123 14.59 -13.35 -9.73
N MET A 124 13.49 -12.71 -10.04
CA MET A 124 13.39 -11.86 -11.25
C MET A 124 14.37 -10.70 -11.23
N PHE A 125 14.67 -10.13 -10.05
CA PHE A 125 15.59 -9.02 -9.84
C PHE A 125 17.04 -9.45 -9.51
N GLN A 126 17.41 -10.72 -9.69
CA GLN A 126 18.80 -11.12 -9.48
C GLN A 126 19.74 -10.33 -10.39
N PHE A 127 20.92 -9.96 -9.83
CA PHE A 127 21.92 -9.14 -10.54
C PHE A 127 22.50 -9.83 -11.77
N ASN A 128 22.74 -11.16 -11.68
CA ASN A 128 23.30 -11.92 -12.78
C ASN A 128 22.25 -12.06 -13.93
N PRO A 129 22.55 -11.60 -15.16
CA PRO A 129 21.63 -11.71 -16.30
C PRO A 129 21.28 -13.14 -16.70
N SER A 130 22.09 -14.13 -16.34
CA SER A 130 21.78 -15.54 -16.63
C SER A 130 20.66 -16.12 -15.72
N THR A 131 20.38 -15.47 -14.59
CA THR A 131 19.41 -15.94 -13.60
C THR A 131 18.30 -14.93 -13.33
N GLY A 132 18.59 -13.63 -13.48
CA GLY A 132 17.65 -12.53 -13.24
C GLY A 132 16.96 -12.08 -14.52
N THR A 133 15.65 -12.28 -14.61
CA THR A 133 14.86 -11.97 -15.82
C THR A 133 14.98 -10.50 -16.22
N PHE A 134 14.90 -9.57 -15.28
CA PHE A 134 15.02 -8.13 -15.59
C PHE A 134 16.39 -7.77 -16.13
N ASN A 135 17.45 -8.31 -15.56
CA ASN A 135 18.80 -8.06 -16.05
C ASN A 135 19.10 -8.80 -17.35
N ALA A 136 18.49 -9.95 -17.60
CA ALA A 136 18.56 -10.59 -18.93
C ALA A 136 17.95 -9.69 -20.02
N VAL A 137 16.79 -9.08 -19.74
CA VAL A 137 16.13 -8.15 -20.68
C VAL A 137 16.94 -6.87 -20.86
N THR A 138 17.39 -6.24 -19.76
CA THR A 138 18.15 -4.98 -19.84
C THR A 138 19.45 -5.16 -20.61
N THR A 139 20.21 -6.23 -20.34
CA THR A 139 21.46 -6.53 -21.07
C THR A 139 21.20 -6.94 -22.51
N GLY A 140 20.13 -7.68 -22.78
CA GLY A 140 19.70 -8.02 -24.14
C GLY A 140 19.34 -6.80 -24.99
N LEU A 141 18.91 -5.72 -24.38
CA LEU A 141 18.64 -4.42 -25.02
C LEU A 141 19.86 -3.48 -25.06
N GLY A 142 21.05 -3.96 -24.67
CA GLY A 142 22.30 -3.19 -24.70
C GLY A 142 22.55 -2.34 -23.45
N GLY A 143 21.75 -2.53 -22.38
CA GLY A 143 21.95 -1.86 -21.09
C GLY A 143 22.91 -2.63 -20.18
N HIS A 144 23.13 -2.12 -18.96
CA HIS A 144 23.97 -2.74 -17.94
C HIS A 144 23.11 -3.44 -16.87
N PRO A 145 23.64 -4.51 -16.23
CA PRO A 145 22.97 -5.14 -15.09
C PRO A 145 22.79 -4.15 -13.93
N THR A 146 21.61 -4.14 -13.34
CA THR A 146 21.24 -3.26 -12.23
C THR A 146 20.91 -4.08 -10.99
N ALA A 147 21.37 -3.64 -9.82
CA ALA A 147 21.06 -4.26 -8.53
C ALA A 147 19.70 -3.77 -8.01
N TRP A 148 18.61 -4.08 -8.71
CA TRP A 148 17.24 -3.58 -8.54
C TRP A 148 16.75 -3.39 -7.10
N LEU A 149 17.13 -4.28 -6.19
CA LEU A 149 16.72 -4.26 -4.79
C LEU A 149 17.76 -3.65 -3.84
N GLN A 150 18.99 -3.42 -4.32
CA GLN A 150 20.11 -2.96 -3.48
C GLN A 150 20.63 -1.60 -3.91
N ASP A 151 20.30 -1.17 -5.11
CA ASP A 151 20.77 0.09 -5.66
C ASP A 151 20.04 1.27 -5.01
N THR A 152 20.78 2.05 -4.25
CA THR A 152 20.35 3.30 -3.63
C THR A 152 20.54 4.51 -4.55
N GLY A 153 20.98 4.29 -5.78
CA GLY A 153 21.06 5.30 -6.81
C GLY A 153 19.69 5.67 -7.40
N GLY A 154 19.63 6.78 -8.09
CA GLY A 154 18.41 7.21 -8.79
C GLY A 154 18.30 6.61 -10.19
N ILE A 155 17.14 6.79 -10.82
CA ILE A 155 16.86 6.37 -12.22
C ILE A 155 17.90 6.93 -13.19
N GLN A 156 18.59 8.01 -12.84
CA GLN A 156 19.66 8.61 -13.63
C GLN A 156 20.88 7.69 -13.79
N THR A 157 21.11 6.74 -12.88
CA THR A 157 22.22 5.77 -12.99
C THR A 157 22.06 4.81 -14.16
N TRP A 158 20.86 4.69 -14.74
CA TRP A 158 20.63 3.92 -15.95
C TRP A 158 21.22 4.56 -17.21
N PHE A 159 21.37 5.88 -17.19
CA PHE A 159 21.79 6.66 -18.36
C PHE A 159 23.14 7.34 -18.18
N THR A 160 23.67 7.38 -16.94
CA THR A 160 24.95 8.03 -16.64
C THR A 160 25.70 7.24 -15.57
N GLU A 161 27.02 7.16 -15.66
CA GLU A 161 27.91 6.60 -14.63
C GLU A 161 27.98 7.47 -13.36
N ALA A 162 26.94 8.25 -13.07
CA ALA A 162 26.88 9.10 -11.88
C ALA A 162 26.69 8.24 -10.64
N GLY A 163 27.63 8.29 -9.73
CA GLY A 163 27.66 7.51 -8.50
C GLY A 163 26.43 7.66 -7.61
N PRO A 164 26.27 6.73 -6.65
CA PRO A 164 25.04 6.46 -5.89
C PRO A 164 24.57 7.59 -4.95
N ASP A 165 25.33 8.67 -4.78
CA ASP A 165 25.13 9.61 -3.67
C ASP A 165 24.22 10.82 -3.99
N LYS A 166 23.56 10.87 -5.14
CA LYS A 166 22.95 12.12 -5.63
C LYS A 166 21.43 12.18 -5.70
N MET A 167 20.69 11.10 -5.40
CA MET A 167 19.23 11.19 -5.35
C MET A 167 18.72 11.34 -3.93
N PRO A 168 17.80 12.30 -3.69
CA PRO A 168 17.14 12.39 -2.40
C PRO A 168 16.35 11.11 -2.11
N LYS A 169 16.51 10.56 -0.91
CA LYS A 169 15.59 9.55 -0.40
C LYS A 169 14.17 10.15 -0.42
N PRO A 170 13.15 9.42 -0.82
CA PRO A 170 13.04 7.98 -1.07
C PRO A 170 13.09 7.57 -2.55
N PHE A 171 13.48 8.48 -3.47
CA PHE A 171 13.42 8.27 -4.92
C PHE A 171 14.57 7.40 -5.46
N GLN A 172 14.80 6.27 -4.82
CA GLN A 172 15.85 5.31 -5.18
C GLN A 172 15.28 4.16 -6.01
N ILE A 173 16.09 3.53 -6.87
CA ILE A 173 15.67 2.43 -7.76
C ILE A 173 15.05 1.27 -6.97
N ASN A 174 15.67 0.90 -5.85
CA ASN A 174 15.17 -0.18 -5.01
C ASN A 174 13.77 0.07 -4.47
N ASN A 175 13.43 1.30 -4.05
CA ASN A 175 12.10 1.66 -3.60
C ASN A 175 11.07 1.61 -4.74
N PHE A 176 11.44 2.09 -5.95
CA PHE A 176 10.58 1.98 -7.13
C PHE A 176 10.34 0.51 -7.52
N SER A 177 11.38 -0.34 -7.44
CA SER A 177 11.27 -1.76 -7.71
C SER A 177 10.29 -2.45 -6.75
N LEU A 178 10.34 -2.09 -5.47
CA LEU A 178 9.37 -2.59 -4.47
C LEU A 178 7.95 -2.11 -4.74
N VAL A 179 7.76 -0.82 -5.07
CA VAL A 179 6.44 -0.28 -5.42
C VAL A 179 5.89 -0.96 -6.67
N MET A 180 6.74 -1.25 -7.68
CA MET A 180 6.34 -1.99 -8.88
C MET A 180 5.77 -3.38 -8.55
N ILE A 181 6.37 -4.10 -7.61
CA ILE A 181 5.82 -5.39 -7.14
C ILE A 181 4.44 -5.19 -6.51
N GLY A 182 4.29 -4.17 -5.66
CA GLY A 182 3.01 -3.82 -5.05
C GLY A 182 1.93 -3.51 -6.10
N VAL A 183 2.26 -2.68 -7.08
CA VAL A 183 1.37 -2.33 -8.19
C VAL A 183 0.96 -3.59 -8.97
N TRP A 184 1.92 -4.46 -9.32
CA TRP A 184 1.64 -5.72 -10.01
C TRP A 184 0.67 -6.61 -9.24
N MET A 185 0.79 -6.67 -7.92
CA MET A 185 -0.13 -7.47 -7.08
C MET A 185 -1.54 -6.87 -7.00
N TRP A 186 -1.64 -5.53 -6.95
CA TRP A 186 -2.91 -4.85 -6.64
C TRP A 186 -3.63 -4.25 -7.84
N VAL A 187 -3.00 -4.21 -9.01
CA VAL A 187 -3.65 -3.69 -10.23
C VAL A 187 -4.88 -4.51 -10.61
N GLY A 188 -4.89 -5.82 -10.35
CA GLY A 188 -6.04 -6.70 -10.59
C GLY A 188 -7.27 -6.32 -9.74
N PHE A 189 -7.06 -5.95 -8.47
CA PHE A 189 -8.13 -5.44 -7.62
C PHE A 189 -8.73 -4.15 -8.20
N ALA A 190 -7.88 -3.17 -8.51
CA ALA A 190 -8.33 -1.92 -9.11
C ALA A 190 -9.07 -2.15 -10.43
N LEU A 191 -8.53 -3.02 -11.29
CA LEU A 191 -9.15 -3.45 -12.54
C LEU A 191 -10.58 -3.98 -12.34
N VAL A 192 -10.79 -4.92 -11.44
CA VAL A 192 -12.09 -5.57 -11.24
C VAL A 192 -13.12 -4.57 -10.70
N VAL A 193 -12.75 -3.81 -9.66
CA VAL A 193 -13.66 -2.84 -9.03
C VAL A 193 -14.00 -1.70 -9.98
N LEU A 194 -13.02 -1.13 -10.68
CA LEU A 194 -13.24 -0.04 -11.61
C LEU A 194 -13.95 -0.50 -12.87
N SER A 195 -13.74 -1.74 -13.32
CA SER A 195 -14.49 -2.32 -14.44
C SER A 195 -15.97 -2.48 -14.11
N ALA A 196 -16.32 -2.86 -12.88
CA ALA A 196 -17.71 -2.90 -12.44
C ALA A 196 -18.35 -1.51 -12.45
N ALA A 197 -17.60 -0.50 -11.97
CA ALA A 197 -18.06 0.90 -12.00
C ALA A 197 -18.24 1.42 -13.44
N LEU A 198 -17.33 1.11 -14.36
CA LEU A 198 -17.47 1.49 -15.77
C LEU A 198 -18.73 0.87 -16.41
N LYS A 199 -19.03 -0.39 -16.07
CA LYS A 199 -20.23 -1.10 -16.58
C LYS A 199 -21.55 -0.61 -15.97
N SER A 200 -21.52 0.09 -14.84
CA SER A 200 -22.72 0.65 -14.22
C SER A 200 -23.18 1.97 -14.86
N ILE A 201 -22.40 2.55 -15.77
CA ILE A 201 -22.78 3.78 -16.48
C ILE A 201 -23.82 3.43 -17.54
N PRO A 202 -25.00 4.10 -17.55
CA PRO A 202 -26.02 3.88 -18.58
C PRO A 202 -25.46 4.22 -19.96
N THR A 203 -25.68 3.34 -20.94
CA THR A 203 -25.22 3.51 -22.32
C THR A 203 -25.87 4.73 -23.00
N GLU A 204 -27.11 5.04 -22.63
CA GLU A 204 -27.86 6.17 -23.13
C GLU A 204 -27.17 7.50 -22.86
N VAL A 205 -26.51 7.64 -21.70
CA VAL A 205 -25.77 8.86 -21.35
C VAL A 205 -24.55 9.03 -22.27
N LEU A 206 -23.87 7.94 -22.59
CA LEU A 206 -22.69 7.97 -23.47
C LEU A 206 -23.09 8.21 -24.94
N GLU A 207 -24.22 7.62 -25.37
CA GLU A 207 -24.76 7.81 -26.72
C GLU A 207 -25.26 9.24 -26.91
N ALA A 208 -26.00 9.79 -25.96
CA ALA A 208 -26.44 11.19 -26.00
C ALA A 208 -25.26 12.16 -26.15
N ALA A 209 -24.20 11.97 -25.36
CA ALA A 209 -23.00 12.79 -25.44
C ALA A 209 -22.29 12.70 -26.81
N ARG A 210 -22.31 11.52 -27.46
CA ARG A 210 -21.79 11.35 -28.83
C ARG A 210 -22.64 12.07 -29.87
N VAL A 211 -23.97 12.03 -29.72
CA VAL A 211 -24.90 12.77 -30.58
C VAL A 211 -24.70 14.28 -30.46
N ASP A 212 -24.41 14.76 -29.25
CA ASP A 212 -24.04 16.15 -28.95
C ASP A 212 -22.63 16.55 -29.47
N GLY A 213 -21.92 15.64 -30.13
CA GLY A 213 -20.61 15.89 -30.75
C GLY A 213 -19.42 15.85 -29.77
N ALA A 214 -19.59 15.30 -28.55
CA ALA A 214 -18.49 15.18 -27.62
C ALA A 214 -17.47 14.12 -28.10
N SER A 215 -16.18 14.45 -28.08
CA SER A 215 -15.12 13.49 -28.34
C SER A 215 -15.01 12.44 -27.22
N GLU A 216 -14.45 11.25 -27.52
CA GLU A 216 -14.27 10.16 -26.53
C GLU A 216 -13.45 10.64 -25.31
N TRP A 217 -12.47 11.54 -25.50
CA TRP A 217 -11.72 12.13 -24.40
C TRP A 217 -12.56 13.07 -23.54
N GLN A 218 -13.48 13.84 -24.14
CA GLN A 218 -14.42 14.69 -23.41
C GLN A 218 -15.43 13.84 -22.63
N ILE A 219 -15.95 12.77 -23.23
CA ILE A 219 -16.82 11.79 -22.57
C ILE A 219 -16.10 11.16 -21.39
N PHE A 220 -14.86 10.68 -21.59
CA PHE A 220 -14.08 10.10 -20.51
C PHE A 220 -13.84 11.07 -19.35
N ARG A 221 -13.37 12.28 -19.64
CA ARG A 221 -12.98 13.24 -18.60
C ARG A 221 -14.16 13.92 -17.92
N ARG A 222 -15.25 14.23 -18.67
CA ARG A 222 -16.38 15.04 -18.17
C ARG A 222 -17.57 14.22 -17.73
N ILE A 223 -17.69 12.97 -18.18
CA ILE A 223 -18.84 12.10 -17.86
C ILE A 223 -18.36 10.87 -17.09
N ILE A 224 -17.49 10.04 -17.66
CA ILE A 224 -17.08 8.76 -17.06
C ILE A 224 -16.36 8.98 -15.74
N LEU A 225 -15.26 9.76 -15.73
CA LEU A 225 -14.48 9.97 -14.51
C LEU A 225 -15.28 10.55 -13.34
N PRO A 226 -16.12 11.59 -13.52
CA PRO A 226 -16.97 12.08 -12.44
C PRO A 226 -17.97 11.03 -11.95
N MET A 227 -18.59 10.25 -12.85
CA MET A 227 -19.57 9.23 -12.47
C MET A 227 -18.94 8.08 -11.66
N ILE A 228 -17.71 7.67 -11.97
CA ILE A 228 -17.02 6.60 -11.24
C ILE A 228 -16.14 7.12 -10.11
N SER A 229 -16.07 8.44 -9.89
CA SER A 229 -15.19 9.04 -8.87
C SER A 229 -15.44 8.50 -7.46
N PRO A 230 -16.67 8.14 -7.03
CA PRO A 230 -16.89 7.48 -5.75
C PRO A 230 -16.14 6.14 -5.65
N THR A 231 -16.21 5.34 -6.71
CA THR A 231 -15.52 4.04 -6.76
C THR A 231 -13.99 4.21 -6.80
N ILE A 232 -13.49 5.21 -7.54
CA ILE A 232 -12.07 5.57 -7.52
C ILE A 232 -11.62 5.91 -6.09
N ALA A 233 -12.42 6.69 -5.36
CA ALA A 233 -12.11 7.05 -3.98
C ALA A 233 -12.03 5.82 -3.06
N VAL A 234 -12.95 4.84 -3.22
CA VAL A 234 -12.92 3.57 -2.48
C VAL A 234 -11.64 2.79 -2.76
N VAL A 235 -11.32 2.58 -4.04
CA VAL A 235 -10.11 1.85 -4.45
C VAL A 235 -8.87 2.56 -3.91
N THR A 236 -8.77 3.88 -4.09
CA THR A 236 -7.64 4.69 -3.59
C THR A 236 -7.49 4.57 -2.08
N THR A 237 -8.59 4.67 -1.32
CA THR A 237 -8.55 4.54 0.14
C THR A 237 -8.06 3.15 0.57
N THR A 238 -8.55 2.10 -0.09
CA THR A 238 -8.08 0.72 0.19
C THR A 238 -6.58 0.60 -0.03
N LEU A 239 -6.06 1.12 -1.15
CA LEU A 239 -4.63 1.10 -1.44
C LEU A 239 -3.80 1.93 -0.46
N VAL A 240 -4.31 3.09 -0.03
CA VAL A 240 -3.68 3.93 1.01
C VAL A 240 -3.57 3.17 2.33
N ILE A 241 -4.64 2.49 2.77
CA ILE A 241 -4.59 1.67 3.98
C ILE A 241 -3.57 0.54 3.84
N GLN A 242 -3.51 -0.11 2.67
CA GLN A 242 -2.52 -1.17 2.42
C GLN A 242 -1.08 -0.64 2.40
N SER A 243 -0.84 0.55 1.86
CA SER A 243 0.49 1.17 1.85
C SER A 243 1.02 1.46 3.26
N LEU A 244 0.16 1.87 4.18
CA LEU A 244 0.55 2.11 5.59
C LEU A 244 0.88 0.81 6.34
N LYS A 245 0.29 -0.30 5.94
CA LYS A 245 0.46 -1.62 6.55
C LYS A 245 1.50 -2.49 5.85
N ILE A 246 2.21 -1.95 4.85
CA ILE A 246 3.15 -2.75 4.08
C ILE A 246 4.32 -3.21 4.95
N PHE A 247 4.47 -4.52 5.05
CA PHE A 247 5.52 -5.18 5.84
C PHE A 247 6.11 -6.38 5.08
N ASP A 248 5.30 -7.40 4.79
CA ASP A 248 5.75 -8.70 4.28
C ASP A 248 6.62 -8.59 3.03
N LEU A 249 6.18 -7.75 2.08
CA LEU A 249 6.89 -7.54 0.83
C LEU A 249 8.30 -7.01 1.08
N ILE A 250 8.44 -5.98 1.90
CA ILE A 250 9.73 -5.34 2.19
C ILE A 250 10.60 -6.26 3.05
N TRP A 251 10.00 -6.90 4.07
CA TRP A 251 10.72 -7.80 4.95
C TRP A 251 11.33 -9.00 4.21
N VAL A 252 10.56 -9.62 3.31
CA VAL A 252 11.03 -10.80 2.57
C VAL A 252 11.99 -10.43 1.43
N THR A 253 11.81 -9.26 0.78
CA THR A 253 12.70 -8.86 -0.33
C THR A 253 14.04 -8.34 0.16
N THR A 254 14.05 -7.28 0.94
CA THR A 254 15.27 -6.56 1.35
C THR A 254 15.58 -6.68 2.84
N GLY A 255 14.61 -7.08 3.68
CA GLY A 255 14.70 -7.02 5.13
C GLY A 255 14.81 -5.60 5.67
N GLY A 256 14.35 -4.61 4.89
CA GLY A 256 14.52 -3.20 5.20
C GLY A 256 15.95 -2.67 5.02
N ARG A 257 16.87 -3.48 4.44
CA ARG A 257 18.23 -3.02 4.12
C ARG A 257 18.19 -2.05 2.94
N PHE A 258 19.33 -1.41 2.67
CA PHE A 258 19.48 -0.50 1.53
C PHE A 258 18.47 0.65 1.57
N GLN A 259 18.18 1.14 2.78
CA GLN A 259 17.26 2.26 3.01
C GLN A 259 15.83 2.03 2.51
N THR A 260 15.38 0.78 2.49
CA THR A 260 14.01 0.40 2.11
C THR A 260 13.08 0.20 3.30
N ASP A 261 13.55 0.47 4.53
CA ASP A 261 12.71 0.36 5.72
C ASP A 261 11.45 1.22 5.60
N VAL A 262 10.38 0.68 6.15
CA VAL A 262 9.12 1.37 6.44
C VAL A 262 8.87 1.29 7.94
N ILE A 263 7.94 2.07 8.47
CA ILE A 263 7.67 2.10 9.92
C ILE A 263 7.30 0.70 10.44
N ALA A 264 6.59 -0.11 9.64
CA ALA A 264 6.22 -1.47 10.02
C ALA A 264 7.44 -2.42 10.16
N THR A 265 8.47 -2.28 9.29
CA THR A 265 9.71 -3.05 9.41
C THR A 265 10.57 -2.59 10.57
N LEU A 266 10.59 -1.29 10.86
CA LEU A 266 11.27 -0.75 12.05
C LEU A 266 10.60 -1.24 13.33
N PHE A 267 9.27 -1.16 13.41
CA PHE A 267 8.51 -1.75 14.52
C PHE A 267 8.92 -3.19 14.78
N PHE A 268 8.97 -4.02 13.75
CA PHE A 268 9.33 -5.41 13.89
C PHE A 268 10.78 -5.60 14.38
N LYS A 269 11.71 -4.82 13.82
CA LYS A 269 13.12 -4.86 14.23
C LYS A 269 13.28 -4.48 15.70
N GLU A 270 12.67 -3.37 16.13
CA GLU A 270 12.77 -2.93 17.53
C GLU A 270 12.13 -3.92 18.49
N ALA A 271 10.87 -4.30 18.25
CA ALA A 271 10.15 -5.16 19.18
C ALA A 271 10.69 -6.58 19.26
N PHE A 272 11.08 -7.20 18.11
CA PHE A 272 11.35 -8.64 18.05
C PHE A 272 12.81 -8.99 17.79
N VAL A 273 13.60 -8.14 17.15
CA VAL A 273 15.03 -8.40 16.90
C VAL A 273 15.89 -7.77 17.99
N ILE A 274 15.67 -6.49 18.27
CA ILE A 274 16.42 -5.72 19.29
C ILE A 274 15.83 -5.98 20.68
N ARG A 275 14.56 -6.36 20.76
CA ARG A 275 13.79 -6.60 21.99
C ARG A 275 13.56 -5.34 22.83
N ASP A 276 13.49 -4.19 22.16
CA ASP A 276 13.04 -2.93 22.76
C ASP A 276 11.54 -2.78 22.55
N MET A 277 10.77 -3.32 23.52
CA MET A 277 9.32 -3.30 23.44
C MET A 277 8.74 -1.88 23.55
N GLY A 278 9.42 -0.98 24.26
CA GLY A 278 8.99 0.41 24.43
C GLY A 278 9.01 1.17 23.09
N VAL A 279 10.18 1.20 22.43
CA VAL A 279 10.34 1.87 21.13
C VAL A 279 9.52 1.15 20.04
N GLY A 280 9.51 -0.19 20.02
CA GLY A 280 8.68 -0.96 19.10
C GLY A 280 7.19 -0.60 19.24
N SER A 281 6.66 -0.59 20.46
CA SER A 281 5.27 -0.21 20.70
C SER A 281 4.97 1.25 20.31
N ALA A 282 5.91 2.17 20.53
CA ALA A 282 5.76 3.56 20.11
C ALA A 282 5.67 3.69 18.58
N LEU A 283 6.48 2.94 17.81
CA LEU A 283 6.38 2.87 16.35
C LEU A 283 5.03 2.29 15.89
N ALA A 284 4.52 1.25 16.56
CA ALA A 284 3.20 0.69 16.28
C ALA A 284 2.07 1.72 16.52
N VAL A 285 2.16 2.49 17.61
CA VAL A 285 1.21 3.59 17.90
C VAL A 285 1.29 4.68 16.85
N VAL A 286 2.49 5.05 16.38
CA VAL A 286 2.66 6.03 15.27
C VAL A 286 1.95 5.54 14.00
N LEU A 287 2.08 4.25 13.64
CA LEU A 287 1.33 3.67 12.52
C LEU A 287 -0.18 3.71 12.74
N LEU A 288 -0.65 3.35 13.94
CA LEU A 288 -2.06 3.39 14.29
C LEU A 288 -2.63 4.81 14.13
N VAL A 289 -1.92 5.81 14.65
CA VAL A 289 -2.30 7.23 14.55
C VAL A 289 -2.29 7.70 13.08
N ALA A 290 -1.37 7.21 12.26
CA ALA A 290 -1.32 7.54 10.83
C ALA A 290 -2.49 6.94 10.03
N VAL A 291 -3.00 5.76 10.42
CA VAL A 291 -4.13 5.09 9.74
C VAL A 291 -5.48 5.74 10.10
N VAL A 292 -5.67 6.19 11.34
CA VAL A 292 -6.95 6.73 11.84
C VAL A 292 -7.47 7.91 10.99
N PRO A 293 -6.69 8.95 10.65
CA PRO A 293 -7.17 10.06 9.81
C PRO A 293 -7.64 9.60 8.44
N VAL A 294 -6.92 8.67 7.81
CA VAL A 294 -7.28 8.11 6.50
C VAL A 294 -8.63 7.41 6.58
N MET A 295 -8.82 6.61 7.63
CA MET A 295 -10.08 5.89 7.86
C MET A 295 -11.24 6.86 8.13
N VAL A 296 -11.04 7.89 8.95
CA VAL A 296 -12.06 8.90 9.26
C VAL A 296 -12.45 9.71 8.01
N ILE A 297 -11.48 10.14 7.20
CA ILE A 297 -11.75 10.85 5.94
C ILE A 297 -12.54 9.96 4.98
N SER A 298 -12.17 8.68 4.91
CA SER A 298 -12.88 7.70 4.08
C SER A 298 -14.32 7.52 4.52
N LEU A 299 -14.57 7.29 5.81
CA LEU A 299 -15.92 7.12 6.38
C LEU A 299 -16.81 8.35 6.13
N ARG A 300 -16.28 9.55 6.34
CA ARG A 300 -17.03 10.81 6.08
C ARG A 300 -17.43 10.95 4.61
N ARG A 301 -16.56 10.55 3.66
CA ARG A 301 -16.90 10.57 2.23
C ARG A 301 -18.03 9.60 1.89
N PHE A 302 -18.07 8.42 2.52
CA PHE A 302 -19.16 7.46 2.32
C PHE A 302 -20.50 8.00 2.82
N GLN A 303 -20.55 8.57 4.03
CA GLN A 303 -21.78 9.14 4.61
C GLN A 303 -22.35 10.28 3.75
N PHE A 304 -21.49 11.16 3.24
CA PHE A 304 -21.91 12.27 2.38
C PHE A 304 -22.52 11.80 1.04
N GLN A 305 -22.13 10.61 0.56
CA GLN A 305 -22.67 10.04 -0.68
C GLN A 305 -24.02 9.33 -0.49
N GLU A 306 -24.32 8.84 0.71
CA GLU A 306 -25.64 8.27 1.03
C GLU A 306 -26.69 9.35 1.23
N GLU A 307 -26.33 10.51 1.78
CA GLU A 307 -27.26 11.64 1.98
C GLU A 307 -27.62 12.38 0.67
N THR A 308 -26.83 12.21 -0.38
CA THR A 308 -27.05 12.86 -1.70
C THR A 308 -27.71 11.96 -2.75
N ARG A 309 -28.10 10.75 -2.37
CA ARG A 309 -28.93 9.81 -3.16
C ARG A 309 -30.37 9.80 -2.70
#